data_7b8674a8e9b413ac538ae5a340547919
#
_entry.id   7b8674a8e9b413ac538ae5a340547919
#
_cell.length_a   1.000
_cell.length_b   1.000
_cell.length_c   1.000
_cell.angle_alpha   90.00
_cell.angle_beta   90.00
_cell.angle_gamma   90.00
#
_symmetry.space_group_name_H-M   'P 1'
#
loop_
_entity.id
_entity.type
_entity.pdbx_description
1 polymer ?
#
loop_
_entity_poly.entity_id
_entity_poly.type
_entity_poly.pdbx_seq_one_letter_code
_entity_poly.pdbx_strand_id
1 'polypeptide(L)'
;MSVELMKAGVLAGPERIEIKEVPVPNVGAGEIEIKVSACGVCGSDIHMWKTGKSWGPESDSAFFMGHEFCGVVTNPGDSDFKVGDRVVFWANLYCGECDMCRAGKEQLCRDVNGTNYIGFVCNGAYAEKYVGKASNAYLLPDSVSDVVAGLIDPLMVAYHAVKQANLKLHDKVLVVGNGIIGQLIGGLAKKAGASVLAMSKVNDRKVGKAKEIGDFDLYFDGNDPERERKMKEASNGGFDVAFEVVGAGETLATCIDGVKPGGEIIMIGNSITPTVPFDMNRAVLREIKLIGSVSCTRREFEETIDLIASGVIDPEKYVTDVLPLSELQQAFERLTSKTDPVLKIVIRP
;
A
#
# COMPACT_ATOMS: atom_id res chain seq x y z
N MET A 1 27.90 16.57 24.16
CA MET A 1 27.20 15.26 24.19
C MET A 1 27.48 14.59 22.86
N SER A 2 27.90 13.32 22.85
CA SER A 2 28.04 12.56 21.61
C SER A 2 26.67 12.39 20.96
N VAL A 3 26.58 12.67 19.66
CA VAL A 3 25.36 12.41 18.87
C VAL A 3 25.20 10.90 18.77
N GLU A 4 24.03 10.39 19.17
CA GLU A 4 23.71 8.97 18.97
C GLU A 4 23.54 8.69 17.47
N LEU A 5 24.16 7.62 16.97
CA LEU A 5 24.08 7.20 15.58
C LEU A 5 23.23 5.92 15.45
N MET A 6 22.58 5.78 14.32
CA MET A 6 21.82 4.58 13.93
C MET A 6 22.12 4.21 12.49
N LYS A 7 21.94 2.95 12.12
CA LYS A 7 21.98 2.52 10.73
C LYS A 7 20.69 2.85 10.00
N ALA A 8 20.81 3.36 8.77
CA ALA A 8 19.70 3.63 7.89
C ALA A 8 20.03 3.26 6.43
N GLY A 9 19.02 2.85 5.67
CA GLY A 9 19.09 2.60 4.23
C GLY A 9 18.87 3.88 3.43
N VAL A 10 19.93 4.63 3.18
CA VAL A 10 19.92 5.94 2.54
C VAL A 10 19.80 5.81 1.04
N LEU A 11 18.86 6.55 0.43
CA LEU A 11 18.73 6.68 -1.02
C LEU A 11 19.93 7.50 -1.55
N ALA A 12 20.90 6.81 -2.17
CA ALA A 12 22.17 7.38 -2.58
C ALA A 12 22.23 7.79 -4.07
N GLY A 13 21.10 7.65 -4.78
CA GLY A 13 20.96 7.97 -6.19
C GLY A 13 20.04 6.97 -6.90
N PRO A 14 19.84 7.12 -8.23
CA PRO A 14 19.01 6.21 -8.98
C PRO A 14 19.46 4.75 -8.81
N GLU A 15 18.49 3.91 -8.45
CA GLU A 15 18.63 2.47 -8.22
C GLU A 15 19.74 2.10 -7.19
N ARG A 16 20.03 3.01 -6.26
CA ARG A 16 21.09 2.81 -5.28
C ARG A 16 20.69 3.20 -3.86
N ILE A 17 20.72 2.22 -2.96
CA ILE A 17 20.58 2.38 -1.51
C ILE A 17 21.90 1.98 -0.85
N GLU A 18 22.35 2.78 0.11
CA GLU A 18 23.55 2.53 0.92
C GLU A 18 23.18 2.49 2.40
N ILE A 19 23.70 1.51 3.12
CA ILE A 19 23.55 1.48 4.57
C ILE A 19 24.60 2.44 5.17
N LYS A 20 24.11 3.46 5.89
CA LYS A 20 24.94 4.50 6.52
C LYS A 20 24.59 4.68 7.99
N GLU A 21 25.58 5.10 8.75
CA GLU A 21 25.34 5.66 10.09
C GLU A 21 24.85 7.11 9.95
N VAL A 22 23.70 7.40 10.53
CA VAL A 22 23.07 8.71 10.53
C VAL A 22 22.70 9.10 11.96
N PRO A 23 22.63 10.41 12.26
CA PRO A 23 22.19 10.86 13.58
C PRO A 23 20.75 10.38 13.88
N VAL A 24 20.53 9.90 15.12
CA VAL A 24 19.17 9.70 15.62
C VAL A 24 18.53 11.06 15.82
N PRO A 25 17.32 11.33 15.26
CA PRO A 25 16.62 12.60 15.48
C PRO A 25 16.28 12.79 16.97
N ASN A 26 16.31 14.02 17.45
CA ASN A 26 15.81 14.33 18.79
C ASN A 26 14.29 14.26 18.82
N VAL A 27 13.73 13.74 19.91
CA VAL A 27 12.27 13.74 20.14
C VAL A 27 11.80 15.16 20.46
N GLY A 28 10.93 15.71 19.59
CA GLY A 28 10.30 17.00 19.76
C GLY A 28 8.98 16.93 20.54
N ALA A 29 8.32 18.08 20.71
CA ALA A 29 7.00 18.13 21.32
C ALA A 29 5.96 17.36 20.48
N GLY A 30 5.18 16.50 21.13
CA GLY A 30 4.18 15.63 20.48
C GLY A 30 4.76 14.49 19.65
N GLU A 31 6.06 14.22 19.78
CA GLU A 31 6.73 13.10 19.08
C GLU A 31 7.12 11.99 20.04
N ILE A 32 7.28 10.79 19.47
CA ILE A 32 7.82 9.61 20.15
C ILE A 32 8.98 9.03 19.35
N GLU A 33 9.90 8.36 20.03
CA GLU A 33 10.92 7.51 19.42
C GLU A 33 10.52 6.06 19.54
N ILE A 34 10.68 5.31 18.46
CA ILE A 34 10.55 3.86 18.45
C ILE A 34 11.83 3.20 17.96
N LYS A 35 12.11 2.00 18.48
CA LYS A 35 12.96 1.04 17.80
C LYS A 35 12.12 0.35 16.72
N VAL A 36 12.52 0.46 15.47
CA VAL A 36 11.78 -0.17 14.37
C VAL A 36 11.92 -1.68 14.45
N SER A 37 10.79 -2.39 14.38
CA SER A 37 10.76 -3.86 14.42
C SER A 37 10.61 -4.46 13.02
N ALA A 38 9.85 -3.80 12.16
CA ALA A 38 9.61 -4.24 10.77
C ALA A 38 9.15 -3.07 9.90
N CYS A 39 9.53 -3.09 8.63
CA CYS A 39 9.09 -2.14 7.62
C CYS A 39 8.87 -2.84 6.27
N GLY A 40 7.66 -2.76 5.72
CA GLY A 40 7.33 -3.31 4.40
C GLY A 40 7.93 -2.48 3.27
N VAL A 41 8.24 -3.13 2.14
CA VAL A 41 8.68 -2.43 0.92
C VAL A 41 7.49 -2.20 0.00
N CYS A 42 7.25 -0.93 -0.35
CA CYS A 42 6.12 -0.49 -1.18
C CYS A 42 6.53 -0.24 -2.65
N GLY A 43 5.53 -0.27 -3.53
CA GLY A 43 5.71 0.13 -4.93
C GLY A 43 6.13 1.60 -5.10
N SER A 44 5.68 2.50 -4.22
CA SER A 44 6.08 3.91 -4.22
C SER A 44 7.56 4.11 -3.88
N ASP A 45 8.10 3.31 -2.96
CA ASP A 45 9.54 3.32 -2.66
C ASP A 45 10.36 2.94 -3.91
N ILE A 46 9.85 1.97 -4.69
CA ILE A 46 10.50 1.57 -5.96
C ILE A 46 10.53 2.74 -6.96
N HIS A 47 9.49 3.58 -7.00
CA HIS A 47 9.49 4.76 -7.87
C HIS A 47 10.58 5.78 -7.45
N MET A 48 10.68 6.08 -6.15
CA MET A 48 11.72 6.96 -5.62
C MET A 48 13.11 6.37 -5.84
N TRP A 49 13.28 5.08 -5.59
CA TRP A 49 14.54 4.37 -5.83
C TRP A 49 14.99 4.46 -7.30
N LYS A 50 14.10 4.22 -8.26
CA LYS A 50 14.42 4.33 -9.69
C LYS A 50 14.84 5.71 -10.11
N THR A 51 14.24 6.75 -9.54
CA THR A 51 14.56 8.14 -9.87
C THR A 51 15.73 8.69 -9.04
N GLY A 52 16.03 8.08 -7.92
CA GLY A 52 17.02 8.56 -6.95
C GLY A 52 16.57 9.84 -6.22
N LYS A 53 15.26 10.15 -6.23
CA LYS A 53 14.71 11.39 -5.66
C LYS A 53 13.56 11.10 -4.71
N SER A 54 13.53 11.79 -3.57
CA SER A 54 12.35 11.89 -2.72
C SER A 54 11.26 12.71 -3.40
N TRP A 55 10.04 12.65 -2.89
CA TRP A 55 8.94 13.54 -3.32
C TRP A 55 8.86 14.81 -2.46
N GLY A 56 9.70 14.89 -1.45
CA GLY A 56 9.85 16.08 -0.60
C GLY A 56 10.78 17.13 -1.19
N PRO A 57 10.98 18.23 -0.45
CA PRO A 57 11.95 19.26 -0.82
C PRO A 57 13.35 18.66 -0.92
N GLU A 58 14.15 19.15 -1.85
CA GLU A 58 15.55 18.80 -1.94
C GLU A 58 16.27 19.18 -0.62
N SER A 59 17.05 18.28 -0.08
CA SER A 59 17.81 18.46 1.16
C SER A 59 19.19 17.85 1.00
N ASP A 60 20.20 18.52 1.57
CA ASP A 60 21.58 17.98 1.68
C ASP A 60 21.70 16.88 2.74
N SER A 61 20.65 16.65 3.53
CA SER A 61 20.62 15.60 4.54
C SER A 61 20.34 14.23 3.93
N ALA A 62 20.85 13.18 4.56
CA ALA A 62 20.58 11.80 4.17
C ALA A 62 19.07 11.55 4.20
N PHE A 63 18.51 11.05 3.08
CA PHE A 63 17.10 10.68 2.99
C PHE A 63 16.97 9.15 2.93
N PHE A 64 16.10 8.61 3.75
CA PHE A 64 15.74 7.20 3.75
C PHE A 64 14.21 7.02 3.76
N MET A 65 13.76 6.08 2.96
CA MET A 65 12.35 5.77 2.72
C MET A 65 11.79 4.83 3.80
N GLY A 66 10.63 4.26 3.54
CA GLY A 66 9.94 3.27 4.39
C GLY A 66 8.81 3.90 5.19
N HIS A 67 7.58 3.53 4.84
CA HIS A 67 6.37 4.10 5.42
C HIS A 67 5.38 3.03 5.95
N GLU A 68 5.65 1.76 5.74
CA GLU A 68 4.83 0.63 6.15
C GLU A 68 5.46 -0.06 7.36
N PHE A 69 5.45 0.56 8.55
CA PHE A 69 6.30 0.12 9.65
C PHE A 69 5.62 0.07 11.01
N CYS A 70 6.21 -0.74 11.87
CA CYS A 70 5.91 -0.84 13.29
C CYS A 70 7.18 -0.88 14.12
N GLY A 71 7.03 -0.71 15.43
CA GLY A 71 8.14 -0.81 16.35
C GLY A 71 7.72 -0.77 17.81
N VAL A 72 8.72 -0.65 18.67
CA VAL A 72 8.55 -0.58 20.13
C VAL A 72 8.98 0.80 20.62
N VAL A 73 8.13 1.47 21.38
CA VAL A 73 8.41 2.79 21.96
C VAL A 73 9.62 2.71 22.88
N THR A 74 10.62 3.54 22.61
CA THR A 74 11.85 3.69 23.41
C THR A 74 11.90 5.02 24.16
N ASN A 75 11.25 6.06 23.59
CA ASN A 75 11.05 7.34 24.25
C ASN A 75 9.65 7.87 23.92
N PRO A 76 8.73 7.93 24.90
CA PRO A 76 7.36 8.37 24.68
C PRO A 76 7.21 9.91 24.60
N GLY A 77 8.28 10.69 24.81
CA GLY A 77 8.18 12.15 24.87
C GLY A 77 7.16 12.61 25.90
N ASP A 78 6.27 13.52 25.49
CA ASP A 78 5.14 14.05 26.25
C ASP A 78 3.78 13.38 25.91
N SER A 79 3.81 12.21 25.24
CA SER A 79 2.61 11.46 24.85
C SER A 79 2.13 10.51 25.97
N ASP A 80 0.93 9.92 25.77
CA ASP A 80 0.36 8.92 26.68
C ASP A 80 0.97 7.51 26.50
N PHE A 81 1.83 7.30 25.48
CA PHE A 81 2.51 6.01 25.27
C PHE A 81 3.52 5.72 26.38
N LYS A 82 3.86 4.45 26.51
CA LYS A 82 4.85 3.97 27.49
C LYS A 82 6.01 3.29 26.78
N VAL A 83 7.18 3.34 27.39
CA VAL A 83 8.33 2.53 26.94
C VAL A 83 7.92 1.06 26.95
N GLY A 84 8.15 0.38 25.81
CA GLY A 84 7.76 -1.01 25.59
C GLY A 84 6.44 -1.19 24.85
N ASP A 85 5.63 -0.14 24.68
CA ASP A 85 4.42 -0.22 23.86
C ASP A 85 4.79 -0.58 22.42
N ARG A 86 4.08 -1.55 21.87
CA ARG A 86 4.18 -1.89 20.45
C ARG A 86 3.25 -0.99 19.66
N VAL A 87 3.77 -0.34 18.62
CA VAL A 87 2.99 0.60 17.82
C VAL A 87 3.21 0.39 16.34
N VAL A 88 2.19 0.71 15.54
CA VAL A 88 2.25 0.86 14.09
C VAL A 88 1.96 2.30 13.72
N PHE A 89 2.62 2.83 12.70
CA PHE A 89 2.41 4.19 12.25
C PHE A 89 1.52 4.27 11.03
N TRP A 90 0.55 5.16 11.06
CA TRP A 90 -0.14 5.62 9.87
C TRP A 90 0.71 6.68 9.18
N ALA A 91 1.17 6.37 7.98
CA ALA A 91 2.16 7.21 7.30
C ALA A 91 1.61 8.55 6.80
N ASN A 92 0.29 8.72 6.74
CA ASN A 92 -0.35 9.94 6.24
C ASN A 92 -0.18 11.11 7.21
N LEU A 93 0.57 12.13 6.79
CA LEU A 93 0.72 13.37 7.56
C LEU A 93 -0.46 14.29 7.27
N TYR A 94 -1.23 14.66 8.29
CA TYR A 94 -2.43 15.49 8.17
C TYR A 94 -2.42 16.66 9.16
N CYS A 95 -3.11 17.76 8.83
CA CYS A 95 -3.12 18.96 9.68
C CYS A 95 -4.07 18.87 10.87
N GLY A 96 -5.12 18.03 10.78
CA GLY A 96 -6.16 17.89 11.82
C GLY A 96 -7.23 18.96 11.83
N GLU A 97 -7.07 20.09 11.13
CA GLU A 97 -7.92 21.29 11.28
C GLU A 97 -8.63 21.78 10.01
N CYS A 98 -8.23 21.32 8.81
CA CYS A 98 -8.94 21.67 7.58
C CYS A 98 -10.33 21.01 7.52
N ASP A 99 -11.15 21.45 6.57
CA ASP A 99 -12.51 20.93 6.39
C ASP A 99 -12.54 19.42 6.10
N MET A 100 -11.55 18.89 5.37
CA MET A 100 -11.42 17.45 5.09
C MET A 100 -11.10 16.68 6.38
N CYS A 101 -10.12 17.14 7.17
CA CYS A 101 -9.80 16.51 8.45
C CYS A 101 -10.98 16.52 9.42
N ARG A 102 -11.69 17.68 9.53
CA ARG A 102 -12.90 17.77 10.37
C ARG A 102 -14.04 16.88 9.90
N ALA A 103 -14.07 16.53 8.62
CA ALA A 103 -15.04 15.62 8.04
C ALA A 103 -14.63 14.14 8.17
N GLY A 104 -13.51 13.82 8.84
CA GLY A 104 -12.96 12.46 8.95
C GLY A 104 -12.44 11.90 7.64
N LYS A 105 -11.91 12.77 6.78
CA LYS A 105 -11.31 12.45 5.47
C LYS A 105 -9.87 12.94 5.43
N GLU A 106 -9.08 12.54 6.42
CA GLU A 106 -7.71 13.02 6.62
C GLU A 106 -6.80 12.66 5.44
N GLN A 107 -7.09 11.57 4.71
CA GLN A 107 -6.39 11.17 3.48
C GLN A 107 -6.56 12.22 2.35
N LEU A 108 -7.54 13.10 2.47
CA LEU A 108 -7.79 14.23 1.57
C LEU A 108 -7.44 15.57 2.20
N CYS A 109 -6.59 15.58 3.22
CA CYS A 109 -6.16 16.80 3.89
C CYS A 109 -5.60 17.80 2.88
N ARG A 110 -6.05 19.08 2.97
CA ARG A 110 -5.67 20.12 2.01
C ARG A 110 -4.19 20.49 2.07
N ASP A 111 -3.57 20.38 3.24
CA ASP A 111 -2.14 20.70 3.43
C ASP A 111 -1.23 19.58 2.91
N VAL A 112 -1.80 18.42 2.59
CA VAL A 112 -1.03 17.21 2.25
C VAL A 112 -0.92 17.01 0.75
N ASN A 113 -1.81 17.60 -0.05
CA ASN A 113 -1.87 17.45 -1.52
C ASN A 113 -1.67 15.99 -2.02
N GLY A 114 -2.04 14.99 -1.19
CA GLY A 114 -1.91 13.58 -1.51
C GLY A 114 -0.46 13.04 -1.55
N THR A 115 0.54 13.82 -1.12
CA THR A 115 1.97 13.44 -1.20
C THR A 115 2.71 13.53 0.13
N ASN A 116 2.11 14.11 1.18
CA ASN A 116 2.77 14.25 2.49
C ASN A 116 2.69 12.95 3.31
N TYR A 117 3.55 12.01 2.98
CA TYR A 117 3.70 10.76 3.72
C TYR A 117 5.07 10.66 4.37
N ILE A 118 5.12 10.03 5.54
CA ILE A 118 6.36 9.55 6.14
C ILE A 118 7.11 8.73 5.08
N GLY A 119 8.41 8.90 4.97
CA GLY A 119 9.21 8.19 3.98
C GLY A 119 9.10 8.71 2.53
N PHE A 120 8.28 9.76 2.28
CA PHE A 120 8.17 10.42 0.98
C PHE A 120 8.75 11.84 1.03
N VAL A 121 8.27 12.64 1.98
CA VAL A 121 8.66 14.05 2.14
C VAL A 121 9.56 14.28 3.36
N CYS A 122 9.64 13.33 4.23
CA CYS A 122 10.53 13.27 5.40
C CYS A 122 11.09 11.86 5.53
N ASN A 123 12.09 11.68 6.38
CA ASN A 123 12.68 10.36 6.63
C ASN A 123 11.63 9.36 7.11
N GLY A 124 11.77 8.12 6.64
CA GLY A 124 10.93 6.98 6.98
C GLY A 124 11.60 6.01 7.94
N ALA A 125 11.28 4.74 7.81
CA ALA A 125 11.65 3.70 8.77
C ALA A 125 12.53 2.57 8.21
N TYR A 126 13.21 2.76 7.07
CA TYR A 126 14.34 1.89 6.72
C TYR A 126 15.57 2.28 7.56
N ALA A 127 15.41 2.22 8.88
CA ALA A 127 16.39 2.59 9.89
C ALA A 127 16.15 1.83 11.19
N GLU A 128 17.14 1.76 12.07
CA GLU A 128 17.03 1.09 13.38
C GLU A 128 16.04 1.80 14.31
N LYS A 129 15.89 3.14 14.18
CA LYS A 129 14.97 3.95 14.98
C LYS A 129 14.19 4.91 14.07
N TYR A 130 13.03 5.31 14.56
CA TYR A 130 12.22 6.35 13.94
C TYR A 130 11.69 7.31 15.02
N VAL A 131 11.68 8.59 14.71
CA VAL A 131 11.07 9.64 15.55
C VAL A 131 9.98 10.33 14.75
N GLY A 132 8.78 10.43 15.30
CA GLY A 132 7.66 11.07 14.64
C GLY A 132 6.46 11.32 15.54
N LYS A 133 5.43 11.94 14.97
CA LYS A 133 4.26 12.39 15.73
C LYS A 133 3.54 11.23 16.42
N ALA A 134 3.33 11.35 17.71
CA ALA A 134 2.55 10.40 18.51
C ALA A 134 1.10 10.25 17.97
N SER A 135 0.52 11.30 17.37
CA SER A 135 -0.81 11.27 16.77
C SER A 135 -0.94 10.35 15.55
N ASN A 136 0.19 9.93 14.99
CA ASN A 136 0.24 8.98 13.87
C ASN A 136 0.52 7.55 14.31
N ALA A 137 0.80 7.34 15.60
CA ALA A 137 1.08 6.03 16.18
C ALA A 137 -0.19 5.40 16.77
N TYR A 138 -0.36 4.11 16.58
CA TYR A 138 -1.47 3.31 17.10
C TYR A 138 -0.93 2.08 17.82
N LEU A 139 -1.53 1.74 18.96
CA LEU A 139 -1.16 0.52 19.69
C LEU A 139 -1.37 -0.70 18.81
N LEU A 140 -0.36 -1.55 18.75
CA LEU A 140 -0.40 -2.81 18.01
C LEU A 140 -0.76 -3.94 18.99
N PRO A 141 -1.89 -4.65 18.79
CA PRO A 141 -2.26 -5.78 19.62
C PRO A 141 -1.20 -6.89 19.62
N ASP A 142 -1.03 -7.58 20.74
CA ASP A 142 -0.05 -8.66 20.89
C ASP A 142 -0.29 -9.83 19.93
N SER A 143 -1.54 -10.03 19.47
CA SER A 143 -1.90 -11.04 18.48
C SER A 143 -1.37 -10.74 17.08
N VAL A 144 -0.93 -9.51 16.81
CA VAL A 144 -0.40 -9.08 15.49
C VAL A 144 1.12 -9.14 15.52
N SER A 145 1.73 -9.98 14.70
CA SER A 145 3.19 -10.05 14.58
C SER A 145 3.77 -8.79 13.91
N ASP A 146 5.05 -8.48 14.19
CA ASP A 146 5.71 -7.32 13.58
C ASP A 146 5.79 -7.44 12.05
N VAL A 147 5.95 -8.65 11.53
CA VAL A 147 5.97 -8.91 10.08
C VAL A 147 4.62 -8.57 9.47
N VAL A 148 3.53 -9.01 10.10
CA VAL A 148 2.16 -8.70 9.66
C VAL A 148 1.87 -7.22 9.78
N ALA A 149 2.37 -6.55 10.84
CA ALA A 149 2.21 -5.10 11.00
C ALA A 149 2.83 -4.30 9.85
N GLY A 150 3.92 -4.79 9.21
CA GLY A 150 4.49 -4.22 7.99
C GLY A 150 3.58 -4.32 6.75
N LEU A 151 2.38 -4.94 6.86
CA LEU A 151 1.38 -5.01 5.80
C LEU A 151 0.10 -4.24 6.15
N ILE A 152 0.02 -3.59 7.30
CA ILE A 152 -1.17 -2.80 7.67
C ILE A 152 -1.38 -1.67 6.67
N ASP A 153 -0.32 -0.99 6.24
CA ASP A 153 -0.40 0.09 5.26
C ASP A 153 -1.00 -0.38 3.91
N PRO A 154 -0.44 -1.36 3.17
CA PRO A 154 -1.07 -1.81 1.94
C PRO A 154 -2.45 -2.43 2.16
N LEU A 155 -2.73 -3.03 3.32
CA LEU A 155 -4.05 -3.56 3.64
C LEU A 155 -5.08 -2.46 3.84
N MET A 156 -4.73 -1.35 4.51
CA MET A 156 -5.64 -0.22 4.68
C MET A 156 -6.02 0.42 3.33
N VAL A 157 -5.06 0.51 2.40
CA VAL A 157 -5.33 1.00 1.02
C VAL A 157 -6.33 0.09 0.32
N ALA A 158 -6.13 -1.23 0.40
CA ALA A 158 -7.05 -2.20 -0.18
C ALA A 158 -8.43 -2.16 0.50
N TYR A 159 -8.46 -2.01 1.83
CA TYR A 159 -9.70 -1.92 2.61
C TYR A 159 -10.51 -0.68 2.25
N HIS A 160 -9.87 0.49 2.18
CA HIS A 160 -10.52 1.72 1.74
C HIS A 160 -11.12 1.58 0.33
N ALA A 161 -10.37 1.01 -0.61
CA ALA A 161 -10.85 0.77 -1.96
C ALA A 161 -12.08 -0.15 -1.99
N VAL A 162 -12.09 -1.23 -1.21
CA VAL A 162 -13.24 -2.14 -1.09
C VAL A 162 -14.44 -1.45 -0.46
N LYS A 163 -14.24 -0.58 0.55
CA LYS A 163 -15.33 0.25 1.11
C LYS A 163 -15.89 1.26 0.12
N GLN A 164 -15.03 1.89 -0.69
CA GLN A 164 -15.46 2.81 -1.76
C GLN A 164 -16.33 2.11 -2.80
N ALA A 165 -16.07 0.85 -3.10
CA ALA A 165 -16.84 0.03 -4.03
C ALA A 165 -18.23 -0.33 -3.48
N ASN A 166 -18.48 -0.19 -2.17
CA ASN A 166 -19.71 -0.54 -1.51
C ASN A 166 -20.27 -1.90 -1.96
N LEU A 167 -19.40 -2.93 -1.96
CA LEU A 167 -19.69 -4.27 -2.45
C LEU A 167 -20.94 -4.85 -1.80
N LYS A 168 -21.75 -5.50 -2.62
CA LYS A 168 -22.94 -6.23 -2.19
C LYS A 168 -22.72 -7.73 -2.27
N LEU A 169 -23.51 -8.48 -1.53
CA LEU A 169 -23.51 -9.95 -1.67
C LEU A 169 -23.73 -10.34 -3.13
N HIS A 170 -22.91 -11.27 -3.61
CA HIS A 170 -22.94 -11.80 -4.97
C HIS A 170 -22.45 -10.85 -6.07
N ASP A 171 -21.91 -9.68 -5.74
CA ASP A 171 -21.23 -8.86 -6.75
C ASP A 171 -20.09 -9.66 -7.38
N LYS A 172 -19.94 -9.51 -8.69
CA LYS A 172 -18.84 -10.06 -9.46
C LYS A 172 -17.75 -9.03 -9.55
N VAL A 173 -16.56 -9.37 -9.10
CA VAL A 173 -15.44 -8.44 -8.95
C VAL A 173 -14.30 -8.84 -9.87
N LEU A 174 -13.79 -7.85 -10.61
CA LEU A 174 -12.57 -7.93 -11.42
C LEU A 174 -11.46 -7.11 -10.76
N VAL A 175 -10.28 -7.71 -10.59
CA VAL A 175 -9.07 -6.99 -10.16
C VAL A 175 -8.06 -6.99 -11.30
N VAL A 176 -7.65 -5.79 -11.72
CA VAL A 176 -6.67 -5.64 -12.81
C VAL A 176 -5.32 -5.23 -12.23
N GLY A 177 -4.48 -6.23 -12.02
CA GLY A 177 -3.15 -6.17 -11.43
C GLY A 177 -2.96 -7.19 -10.31
N ASN A 178 -1.89 -7.98 -10.37
CA ASN A 178 -1.60 -9.09 -9.45
C ASN A 178 -0.47 -8.79 -8.44
N GLY A 179 -0.25 -7.51 -8.13
CA GLY A 179 0.61 -7.07 -7.04
C GLY A 179 -0.04 -7.26 -5.67
N ILE A 180 0.66 -6.82 -4.62
CA ILE A 180 0.18 -6.95 -3.24
C ILE A 180 -1.20 -6.31 -3.03
N ILE A 181 -1.46 -5.12 -3.56
CA ILE A 181 -2.75 -4.43 -3.44
C ILE A 181 -3.87 -5.26 -4.09
N GLY A 182 -3.65 -5.78 -5.30
CA GLY A 182 -4.64 -6.62 -5.98
C GLY A 182 -4.96 -7.89 -5.21
N GLN A 183 -3.96 -8.54 -4.62
CA GLN A 183 -4.14 -9.74 -3.79
C GLN A 183 -4.96 -9.43 -2.52
N LEU A 184 -4.63 -8.35 -1.83
CA LEU A 184 -5.34 -7.91 -0.63
C LEU A 184 -6.80 -7.53 -0.92
N ILE A 185 -7.06 -6.86 -2.06
CA ILE A 185 -8.42 -6.57 -2.53
C ILE A 185 -9.19 -7.87 -2.77
N GLY A 186 -8.59 -8.87 -3.40
CA GLY A 186 -9.22 -10.18 -3.61
C GLY A 186 -9.64 -10.83 -2.30
N GLY A 187 -8.74 -10.90 -1.32
CA GLY A 187 -9.04 -11.43 0.00
C GLY A 187 -10.17 -10.69 0.72
N LEU A 188 -10.16 -9.36 0.68
CA LEU A 188 -11.19 -8.52 1.28
C LEU A 188 -12.54 -8.61 0.55
N ALA A 189 -12.54 -8.57 -0.78
CA ALA A 189 -13.77 -8.69 -1.58
C ALA A 189 -14.46 -10.05 -1.36
N LYS A 190 -13.69 -11.12 -1.25
CA LYS A 190 -14.20 -12.45 -0.89
C LYS A 190 -14.87 -12.45 0.48
N LYS A 191 -14.27 -11.79 1.47
CA LYS A 191 -14.86 -11.61 2.82
C LYS A 191 -16.09 -10.71 2.80
N ALA A 192 -16.15 -9.74 1.90
CA ALA A 192 -17.31 -8.88 1.69
C ALA A 192 -18.47 -9.58 0.96
N GLY A 193 -18.28 -10.83 0.49
CA GLY A 193 -19.34 -11.64 -0.11
C GLY A 193 -19.41 -11.60 -1.64
N ALA A 194 -18.33 -11.20 -2.32
CA ALA A 194 -18.24 -11.32 -3.77
C ALA A 194 -18.42 -12.78 -4.23
N SER A 195 -19.20 -12.99 -5.29
CA SER A 195 -19.54 -14.32 -5.79
C SER A 195 -18.59 -14.86 -6.85
N VAL A 196 -17.99 -13.97 -7.65
CA VAL A 196 -16.97 -14.28 -8.65
C VAL A 196 -15.85 -13.28 -8.50
N LEU A 197 -14.67 -13.77 -8.21
CA LEU A 197 -13.45 -12.98 -8.13
C LEU A 197 -12.55 -13.37 -9.31
N ALA A 198 -12.21 -12.40 -10.11
CA ALA A 198 -11.35 -12.59 -11.26
C ALA A 198 -10.18 -11.62 -11.23
N MET A 199 -9.00 -12.11 -11.56
CA MET A 199 -7.79 -11.32 -11.71
C MET A 199 -7.36 -11.29 -13.19
N SER A 200 -7.09 -10.09 -13.70
CA SER A 200 -6.60 -9.87 -15.05
C SER A 200 -5.21 -9.23 -15.06
N LYS A 201 -4.56 -9.30 -16.21
CA LYS A 201 -3.18 -8.83 -16.45
C LYS A 201 -2.18 -9.50 -15.52
N VAL A 202 -2.16 -10.78 -15.60
CA VAL A 202 -1.33 -11.63 -14.78
C VAL A 202 0.10 -11.57 -15.30
N ASN A 203 1.03 -11.19 -14.46
CA ASN A 203 2.44 -11.44 -14.71
C ASN A 203 2.70 -12.91 -14.37
N ASP A 204 3.15 -13.72 -15.33
CA ASP A 204 3.34 -15.15 -15.18
C ASP A 204 4.14 -15.53 -13.93
N ARG A 205 5.14 -14.75 -13.56
CA ARG A 205 5.95 -14.98 -12.36
C ARG A 205 5.15 -14.95 -11.04
N LYS A 206 4.08 -14.16 -10.97
CA LYS A 206 3.25 -13.99 -9.75
C LYS A 206 1.99 -14.86 -9.75
N VAL A 207 1.64 -15.45 -10.88
CA VAL A 207 0.42 -16.27 -11.01
C VAL A 207 0.46 -17.50 -10.11
N GLY A 208 1.60 -18.19 -10.09
CA GLY A 208 1.78 -19.35 -9.22
C GLY A 208 1.46 -19.00 -7.78
N LYS A 209 2.08 -17.92 -7.26
CA LYS A 209 1.85 -17.46 -5.89
C LYS A 209 0.41 -17.01 -5.64
N ALA A 210 -0.20 -16.29 -6.59
CA ALA A 210 -1.61 -15.88 -6.48
C ALA A 210 -2.57 -17.10 -6.41
N LYS A 211 -2.28 -18.15 -7.17
CA LYS A 211 -3.06 -19.40 -7.11
C LYS A 211 -2.86 -20.17 -5.81
N GLU A 212 -1.65 -20.18 -5.26
CA GLU A 212 -1.37 -20.77 -3.94
C GLU A 212 -2.15 -20.07 -2.83
N ILE A 213 -2.22 -18.73 -2.88
CA ILE A 213 -2.99 -17.93 -1.94
C ILE A 213 -4.49 -18.23 -2.02
N GLY A 214 -5.02 -18.46 -3.24
CA GLY A 214 -6.37 -18.98 -3.44
C GLY A 214 -7.51 -18.00 -3.19
N ASP A 215 -7.25 -16.68 -3.28
CA ASP A 215 -8.29 -15.67 -3.09
C ASP A 215 -9.15 -15.42 -4.33
N PHE A 216 -8.68 -15.82 -5.53
CA PHE A 216 -9.37 -15.60 -6.79
C PHE A 216 -9.90 -16.93 -7.40
N ASP A 217 -11.07 -16.86 -7.99
CA ASP A 217 -11.70 -17.98 -8.67
C ASP A 217 -11.19 -18.13 -10.10
N LEU A 218 -10.85 -17.02 -10.77
CA LEU A 218 -10.47 -16.96 -12.17
C LEU A 218 -9.22 -16.08 -12.39
N TYR A 219 -8.44 -16.45 -13.41
CA TYR A 219 -7.25 -15.71 -13.83
C TYR A 219 -7.28 -15.52 -15.35
N PHE A 220 -7.13 -14.27 -15.80
CA PHE A 220 -7.08 -13.91 -17.21
C PHE A 220 -5.71 -13.36 -17.61
N ASP A 221 -5.11 -13.91 -18.65
CA ASP A 221 -3.88 -13.39 -19.22
C ASP A 221 -4.16 -12.04 -19.90
N GLY A 222 -3.39 -11.04 -19.52
CA GLY A 222 -3.47 -9.70 -20.12
C GLY A 222 -3.14 -9.67 -21.60
N ASN A 223 -2.39 -10.64 -22.09
CA ASN A 223 -1.97 -10.75 -23.50
C ASN A 223 -2.89 -11.65 -24.32
N ASP A 224 -3.89 -12.30 -23.73
CA ASP A 224 -4.84 -13.16 -24.46
C ASP A 224 -5.76 -12.29 -25.32
N PRO A 225 -5.74 -12.43 -26.68
CA PRO A 225 -6.62 -11.66 -27.56
C PRO A 225 -8.11 -11.96 -27.35
N GLU A 226 -8.44 -13.12 -26.78
CA GLU A 226 -9.82 -13.48 -26.44
C GLU A 226 -10.22 -13.11 -24.99
N ARG A 227 -9.35 -12.43 -24.26
CA ARG A 227 -9.57 -12.10 -22.84
C ARG A 227 -10.92 -11.44 -22.60
N GLU A 228 -11.29 -10.43 -23.39
CA GLU A 228 -12.58 -9.71 -23.23
C GLU A 228 -13.76 -10.64 -23.35
N ARG A 229 -13.76 -11.53 -24.35
CA ARG A 229 -14.81 -12.53 -24.52
C ARG A 229 -14.90 -13.49 -23.33
N LYS A 230 -13.75 -14.02 -22.92
CA LYS A 230 -13.66 -14.94 -21.75
C LYS A 230 -14.14 -14.28 -20.47
N MET A 231 -13.78 -13.01 -20.25
CA MET A 231 -14.22 -12.24 -19.09
C MET A 231 -15.75 -12.03 -19.10
N LYS A 232 -16.34 -11.69 -20.27
CA LYS A 232 -17.79 -11.54 -20.41
C LYS A 232 -18.54 -12.85 -20.18
N GLU A 233 -18.05 -13.95 -20.72
CA GLU A 233 -18.63 -15.28 -20.51
C GLU A 233 -18.58 -15.68 -19.04
N ALA A 234 -17.42 -15.57 -18.39
CA ALA A 234 -17.24 -15.93 -16.98
C ALA A 234 -18.08 -15.08 -16.04
N SER A 235 -18.27 -13.79 -16.34
CA SER A 235 -19.07 -12.86 -15.54
C SER A 235 -20.55 -12.81 -15.95
N ASN A 236 -20.97 -13.58 -16.97
CA ASN A 236 -22.33 -13.52 -17.50
C ASN A 236 -22.77 -12.07 -17.84
N GLY A 237 -22.01 -11.42 -18.72
CA GLY A 237 -22.32 -10.09 -19.23
C GLY A 237 -21.52 -8.93 -18.64
N GLY A 238 -20.61 -9.17 -17.73
CA GLY A 238 -19.69 -8.21 -17.15
C GLY A 238 -19.65 -8.23 -15.62
N PHE A 239 -18.58 -7.71 -15.07
CA PHE A 239 -18.39 -7.57 -13.63
C PHE A 239 -19.16 -6.36 -13.08
N ASP A 240 -19.62 -6.45 -11.85
CA ASP A 240 -20.31 -5.36 -11.16
C ASP A 240 -19.32 -4.24 -10.80
N VAL A 241 -18.15 -4.63 -10.31
CA VAL A 241 -17.08 -3.75 -9.88
C VAL A 241 -15.75 -4.22 -10.46
N ALA A 242 -14.92 -3.27 -10.91
CA ALA A 242 -13.52 -3.52 -11.23
C ALA A 242 -12.59 -2.66 -10.37
N PHE A 243 -11.45 -3.21 -9.97
CA PHE A 243 -10.38 -2.49 -9.28
C PHE A 243 -9.18 -2.37 -10.22
N GLU A 244 -8.80 -1.14 -10.55
CA GLU A 244 -7.60 -0.81 -11.31
C GLU A 244 -6.46 -0.49 -10.34
N VAL A 245 -5.44 -1.37 -10.28
CA VAL A 245 -4.36 -1.27 -9.27
C VAL A 245 -2.96 -1.12 -9.88
N VAL A 246 -2.87 -0.72 -11.14
CA VAL A 246 -1.61 -0.61 -11.88
C VAL A 246 -1.28 0.83 -12.24
N GLY A 247 -2.29 1.64 -12.61
CA GLY A 247 -2.12 3.02 -13.03
C GLY A 247 -1.72 3.17 -14.51
N ALA A 248 -2.22 2.32 -15.41
CA ALA A 248 -1.90 2.39 -16.84
C ALA A 248 -3.17 2.46 -17.70
N GLY A 249 -3.09 3.13 -18.84
CA GLY A 249 -4.23 3.25 -19.76
C GLY A 249 -4.75 1.91 -20.25
N GLU A 250 -3.88 0.95 -20.51
CA GLU A 250 -4.26 -0.42 -20.90
C GLU A 250 -5.05 -1.16 -19.80
N THR A 251 -4.68 -0.97 -18.54
CA THR A 251 -5.37 -1.61 -17.42
C THR A 251 -6.71 -0.95 -17.13
N LEU A 252 -6.78 0.38 -17.29
CA LEU A 252 -8.06 1.10 -17.24
C LEU A 252 -9.00 0.66 -18.37
N ALA A 253 -8.50 0.52 -19.60
CA ALA A 253 -9.26 -0.02 -20.72
C ALA A 253 -9.79 -1.43 -20.43
N THR A 254 -8.95 -2.29 -19.83
CA THR A 254 -9.36 -3.63 -19.40
C THR A 254 -10.50 -3.59 -18.37
N CYS A 255 -10.46 -2.67 -17.41
CA CYS A 255 -11.54 -2.48 -16.46
C CYS A 255 -12.84 -2.03 -17.17
N ILE A 256 -12.74 -1.04 -18.08
CA ILE A 256 -13.89 -0.55 -18.85
C ILE A 256 -14.54 -1.68 -19.67
N ASP A 257 -13.72 -2.52 -20.31
CA ASP A 257 -14.23 -3.66 -21.10
C ASP A 257 -14.87 -4.74 -20.24
N GLY A 258 -14.31 -4.95 -19.05
CA GLY A 258 -14.72 -5.99 -18.13
C GLY A 258 -16.00 -5.71 -17.35
N VAL A 259 -16.29 -4.45 -16.98
CA VAL A 259 -17.51 -4.15 -16.20
C VAL A 259 -18.76 -4.18 -17.06
N LYS A 260 -19.91 -4.48 -16.46
CA LYS A 260 -21.23 -4.36 -17.09
C LYS A 260 -21.64 -2.89 -17.31
N PRO A 261 -22.61 -2.56 -18.16
CA PRO A 261 -23.23 -1.23 -18.17
C PRO A 261 -23.74 -0.84 -16.78
N GLY A 262 -23.47 0.40 -16.36
CA GLY A 262 -23.77 0.88 -15.01
C GLY A 262 -22.77 0.39 -13.94
N GLY A 263 -21.73 -0.37 -14.31
CA GLY A 263 -20.72 -0.87 -13.38
C GLY A 263 -19.79 0.22 -12.84
N GLU A 264 -19.01 -0.13 -11.84
CA GLU A 264 -18.10 0.79 -11.14
C GLU A 264 -16.64 0.37 -11.30
N ILE A 265 -15.74 1.35 -11.44
CA ILE A 265 -14.29 1.13 -11.50
C ILE A 265 -13.65 1.94 -10.39
N ILE A 266 -13.00 1.26 -9.46
CA ILE A 266 -12.21 1.86 -8.39
C ILE A 266 -10.77 1.95 -8.86
N MET A 267 -10.22 3.17 -8.95
CA MET A 267 -8.87 3.44 -9.42
C MET A 267 -7.95 3.69 -8.24
N ILE A 268 -6.98 2.81 -8.05
CA ILE A 268 -5.99 2.85 -6.97
C ILE A 268 -4.57 3.05 -7.52
N GLY A 269 -4.31 2.52 -8.71
CA GLY A 269 -3.00 2.57 -9.34
C GLY A 269 -2.56 4.01 -9.65
N ASN A 270 -1.39 4.41 -9.14
CA ASN A 270 -0.78 5.69 -9.49
C ASN A 270 -0.01 5.57 -10.81
N SER A 271 -0.32 6.44 -11.77
CA SER A 271 0.39 6.47 -13.05
C SER A 271 1.74 7.18 -12.93
N ILE A 272 2.77 6.58 -13.52
CA ILE A 272 4.09 7.23 -13.68
C ILE A 272 4.01 8.41 -14.66
N THR A 273 3.10 8.32 -15.64
CA THR A 273 2.86 9.40 -16.60
C THR A 273 1.68 10.26 -16.13
N PRO A 274 1.74 11.60 -16.26
CA PRO A 274 0.68 12.49 -15.82
C PRO A 274 -0.67 12.23 -16.50
N THR A 275 -0.64 11.67 -17.70
CA THR A 275 -1.82 11.38 -18.51
C THR A 275 -1.79 9.97 -19.05
N VAL A 276 -2.94 9.32 -19.05
CA VAL A 276 -3.14 8.01 -19.67
C VAL A 276 -4.25 8.10 -20.73
N PRO A 277 -4.16 7.33 -21.85
CA PRO A 277 -5.24 7.25 -22.81
C PRO A 277 -6.54 6.74 -22.19
N PHE A 278 -7.66 7.38 -22.49
CA PHE A 278 -8.98 7.03 -21.99
C PHE A 278 -10.05 7.18 -23.06
N ASP A 279 -10.81 6.12 -23.34
CA ASP A 279 -11.95 6.17 -24.24
C ASP A 279 -13.21 6.66 -23.48
N MET A 280 -13.45 7.97 -23.53
CA MET A 280 -14.57 8.62 -22.87
C MET A 280 -15.91 8.09 -23.35
N ASN A 281 -16.08 7.84 -24.65
CA ASN A 281 -17.35 7.39 -25.22
C ASN A 281 -17.75 6.02 -24.66
N ARG A 282 -16.80 5.11 -24.47
CA ARG A 282 -17.09 3.80 -23.89
C ARG A 282 -17.62 3.91 -22.45
N ALA A 283 -17.09 4.85 -21.67
CA ALA A 283 -17.57 5.08 -20.32
C ALA A 283 -18.93 5.77 -20.30
N VAL A 284 -19.11 6.83 -21.10
CA VAL A 284 -20.36 7.60 -21.17
C VAL A 284 -21.53 6.76 -21.68
N LEU A 285 -21.37 6.05 -22.81
CA LEU A 285 -22.44 5.27 -23.41
C LEU A 285 -22.87 4.05 -22.59
N ARG A 286 -22.06 3.66 -21.60
CA ARG A 286 -22.35 2.55 -20.69
C ARG A 286 -22.60 3.00 -19.25
N GLU A 287 -22.64 4.31 -18.99
CA GLU A 287 -22.85 4.89 -17.66
C GLU A 287 -21.89 4.33 -16.59
N ILE A 288 -20.62 4.11 -16.96
CA ILE A 288 -19.61 3.57 -16.05
C ILE A 288 -19.18 4.65 -15.06
N LYS A 289 -19.12 4.30 -13.77
CA LYS A 289 -18.61 5.18 -12.73
C LYS A 289 -17.12 4.96 -12.55
N LEU A 290 -16.34 6.04 -12.52
CA LEU A 290 -14.91 6.04 -12.22
C LEU A 290 -14.71 6.71 -10.87
N ILE A 291 -14.13 6.00 -9.91
CA ILE A 291 -13.96 6.44 -8.53
C ILE A 291 -12.48 6.33 -8.15
N GLY A 292 -11.85 7.45 -7.80
CA GLY A 292 -10.49 7.45 -7.27
C GLY A 292 -10.45 6.98 -5.81
N SER A 293 -9.41 6.25 -5.45
CA SER A 293 -9.19 5.77 -4.09
C SER A 293 -7.74 5.99 -3.69
N VAL A 294 -7.50 6.63 -2.55
CA VAL A 294 -6.16 6.94 -2.04
C VAL A 294 -6.09 6.70 -0.54
N SER A 295 -5.04 6.02 -0.07
CA SER A 295 -4.80 5.78 1.36
C SER A 295 -6.05 5.23 2.07
N CYS A 296 -6.35 5.74 3.28
CA CYS A 296 -7.57 5.47 4.03
C CYS A 296 -7.87 6.62 4.99
N THR A 297 -9.05 6.64 5.59
CA THR A 297 -9.36 7.51 6.73
C THR A 297 -8.65 6.98 7.99
N ARG A 298 -8.47 7.85 8.98
CA ARG A 298 -7.94 7.47 10.30
C ARG A 298 -8.72 6.30 10.92
N ARG A 299 -10.05 6.37 10.85
CA ARG A 299 -10.92 5.32 11.35
C ARG A 299 -10.70 3.98 10.64
N GLU A 300 -10.54 4.00 9.33
CA GLU A 300 -10.28 2.78 8.54
C GLU A 300 -8.92 2.17 8.84
N PHE A 301 -7.93 3.00 9.23
CA PHE A 301 -6.66 2.49 9.72
C PHE A 301 -6.84 1.66 11.01
N GLU A 302 -7.60 2.19 11.98
CA GLU A 302 -7.95 1.47 13.20
C GLU A 302 -8.74 0.18 12.90
N GLU A 303 -9.78 0.28 12.05
CA GLU A 303 -10.56 -0.88 11.60
C GLU A 303 -9.66 -1.95 10.92
N THR A 304 -8.61 -1.54 10.19
CA THR A 304 -7.66 -2.47 9.56
C THR A 304 -6.84 -3.25 10.58
N ILE A 305 -6.39 -2.61 11.66
CA ILE A 305 -5.71 -3.28 12.77
C ILE A 305 -6.65 -4.33 13.40
N ASP A 306 -7.92 -3.96 13.63
CA ASP A 306 -8.93 -4.85 14.21
C ASP A 306 -9.24 -6.05 13.31
N LEU A 307 -9.31 -5.87 11.98
CA LEU A 307 -9.52 -6.96 11.02
C LEU A 307 -8.41 -8.03 11.08
N ILE A 308 -7.18 -7.60 11.29
CA ILE A 308 -6.05 -8.51 11.47
C ILE A 308 -6.11 -9.16 12.85
N ALA A 309 -6.26 -8.36 13.91
CA ALA A 309 -6.24 -8.83 15.29
C ALA A 309 -7.35 -9.85 15.58
N SER A 310 -8.52 -9.70 14.94
CA SER A 310 -9.66 -10.62 15.03
C SER A 310 -9.56 -11.84 14.11
N GLY A 311 -8.52 -11.93 13.26
CA GLY A 311 -8.33 -13.05 12.33
C GLY A 311 -9.31 -13.05 11.15
N VAL A 312 -10.02 -11.95 10.88
CA VAL A 312 -10.90 -11.82 9.69
C VAL A 312 -10.08 -11.90 8.42
N ILE A 313 -8.90 -11.28 8.41
CA ILE A 313 -7.91 -11.40 7.33
C ILE A 313 -6.56 -11.79 7.90
N ASP A 314 -5.86 -12.68 7.20
CA ASP A 314 -4.49 -13.06 7.49
C ASP A 314 -3.57 -12.55 6.37
N PRO A 315 -2.85 -11.42 6.60
CA PRO A 315 -1.95 -10.87 5.59
C PRO A 315 -0.61 -11.62 5.51
N GLU A 316 -0.27 -12.47 6.46
CA GLU A 316 1.03 -13.16 6.48
C GLU A 316 1.24 -14.03 5.23
N LYS A 317 0.17 -14.62 4.70
CA LYS A 317 0.19 -15.41 3.47
C LYS A 317 0.71 -14.66 2.23
N TYR A 318 0.70 -13.32 2.25
CA TYR A 318 1.21 -12.50 1.15
C TYR A 318 2.68 -12.12 1.31
N VAL A 319 3.29 -12.33 2.49
CA VAL A 319 4.72 -12.09 2.71
C VAL A 319 5.50 -13.16 1.99
N THR A 320 6.43 -12.74 1.14
CA THR A 320 7.30 -13.67 0.42
C THR A 320 8.61 -13.85 1.15
N ASP A 321 9.17 -12.76 1.69
CA ASP A 321 10.45 -12.77 2.38
C ASP A 321 10.53 -11.74 3.50
N VAL A 322 11.38 -12.04 4.49
CA VAL A 322 11.78 -11.13 5.55
C VAL A 322 13.31 -11.01 5.51
N LEU A 323 13.81 -9.82 5.26
CA LEU A 323 15.25 -9.57 5.07
C LEU A 323 15.76 -8.56 6.11
N PRO A 324 17.03 -8.64 6.51
CA PRO A 324 17.66 -7.62 7.35
C PRO A 324 17.86 -6.30 6.60
N LEU A 325 18.01 -5.20 7.33
CA LEU A 325 18.26 -3.87 6.75
C LEU A 325 19.48 -3.86 5.81
N SER A 326 20.51 -4.65 6.11
CA SER A 326 21.71 -4.79 5.28
C SER A 326 21.43 -5.31 3.86
N GLU A 327 20.30 -5.97 3.66
CA GLU A 327 19.86 -6.52 2.36
C GLU A 327 18.77 -5.66 1.67
N LEU A 328 18.57 -4.42 2.15
CA LEU A 328 17.54 -3.53 1.61
C LEU A 328 17.68 -3.30 0.09
N GLN A 329 18.90 -3.07 -0.41
CA GLN A 329 19.17 -2.93 -1.85
C GLN A 329 18.71 -4.17 -2.62
N GLN A 330 19.03 -5.36 -2.14
CA GLN A 330 18.61 -6.63 -2.74
C GLN A 330 17.07 -6.78 -2.75
N ALA A 331 16.40 -6.32 -1.70
CA ALA A 331 14.92 -6.34 -1.64
C ALA A 331 14.31 -5.56 -2.81
N PHE A 332 14.83 -4.38 -3.12
CA PHE A 332 14.37 -3.55 -4.25
C PHE A 332 14.66 -4.21 -5.62
N GLU A 333 15.84 -4.76 -5.79
CA GLU A 333 16.23 -5.49 -7.00
C GLU A 333 15.31 -6.70 -7.25
N ARG A 334 15.02 -7.46 -6.21
CA ARG A 334 14.12 -8.62 -6.29
C ARG A 334 12.68 -8.23 -6.63
N LEU A 335 12.14 -7.18 -6.00
CA LEU A 335 10.79 -6.68 -6.28
C LEU A 335 10.63 -6.16 -7.70
N THR A 336 11.71 -5.67 -8.32
CA THR A 336 11.73 -5.17 -9.71
C THR A 336 12.16 -6.23 -10.73
N SER A 337 12.69 -7.36 -10.31
CA SER A 337 13.09 -8.48 -11.16
C SER A 337 11.92 -8.94 -12.03
N LYS A 338 12.19 -9.32 -13.28
CA LYS A 338 11.18 -9.90 -14.18
C LYS A 338 10.91 -11.38 -13.92
N THR A 339 11.77 -12.06 -13.18
CA THR A 339 11.73 -13.52 -12.97
C THR A 339 11.42 -13.93 -11.54
N ASP A 340 11.68 -13.08 -10.54
CA ASP A 340 11.43 -13.38 -9.12
C ASP A 340 9.93 -13.24 -8.78
N PRO A 341 9.26 -14.28 -8.23
CA PRO A 341 7.83 -14.26 -7.92
C PRO A 341 7.47 -13.52 -6.62
N VAL A 342 8.27 -12.55 -6.21
CA VAL A 342 8.08 -11.80 -4.96
C VAL A 342 6.80 -10.95 -5.00
N LEU A 343 5.98 -11.04 -3.95
CA LEU A 343 4.81 -10.19 -3.73
C LEU A 343 5.12 -9.06 -2.74
N LYS A 344 5.61 -9.44 -1.55
CA LYS A 344 5.91 -8.51 -0.45
C LYS A 344 7.17 -8.93 0.27
N ILE A 345 8.05 -7.98 0.49
CA ILE A 345 9.24 -8.12 1.34
C ILE A 345 9.06 -7.22 2.56
N VAL A 346 9.41 -7.73 3.72
CA VAL A 346 9.47 -6.98 4.97
C VAL A 346 10.93 -6.89 5.44
N ILE A 347 11.36 -5.69 5.78
CA ILE A 347 12.71 -5.41 6.29
C ILE A 347 12.68 -5.40 7.81
N ARG A 348 13.64 -6.06 8.43
CA ARG A 348 13.93 -5.97 9.87
C ARG A 348 15.24 -5.21 10.06
N PRO A 349 15.20 -4.00 10.62
CA PRO A 349 16.40 -3.21 10.91
C PRO A 349 17.27 -3.79 12.00
#